data_085159cc89053cc1bdabac5b9a84cadf
#
_entry.id   085159cc89053cc1bdabac5b9a84cadf
#
_cell.length_a   1.000
_cell.length_b   1.000
_cell.length_c   1.000
_cell.angle_alpha   90.00
_cell.angle_beta   90.00
_cell.angle_gamma   90.00
#
_symmetry.space_group_name_H-M   'P 1'
#
loop_
_entity.id
_entity.type
_entity.pdbx_description
1 polymer ?
#
loop_
_entity_poly.entity_id
_entity_poly.type
_entity_poly.pdbx_seq_one_letter_code
_entity_poly.pdbx_strand_id
1 'polypeptide(L)'
;MKKMLSLALVLIMMLSLAACGAKTETPATTTAPAATTAAAETTAAAAETEAPAAEVSTIEAGKLIMSTNASFPPYEMVADDGSFEGIDVEVADAIAKKLGLELEVDDMDFDAALLAVQQNKSDIVMAGVTVTDDRKLVMNFTDSYATGVQVVIVKEGSDVTLDNLGDKMIGTQRGTTGNIYTTDDYGDDHVTAYDNGASAVQALLNGQVDCVVIDSAPAQAYVAANAGLTILDTEYVTENYAIGVNKDNTSLLDAINGALAELTADGTIDAIVAKYITAE
;
A
#
# COMPACT_ATOMS: atom_id res chain seq x y z
N MET A 1 -20.62 25.12 27.78
CA MET A 1 -22.07 25.44 27.84
C MET A 1 -22.80 24.54 26.86
N LYS A 2 -23.69 23.76 27.44
CA LYS A 2 -24.62 22.79 26.87
C LYS A 2 -25.43 23.30 25.68
N LYS A 3 -25.72 22.36 24.73
CA LYS A 3 -27.02 22.11 24.07
C LYS A 3 -26.82 21.01 23.06
N MET A 4 -27.09 19.78 23.23
CA MET A 4 -28.33 18.97 23.37
C MET A 4 -29.38 19.19 22.26
N LEU A 5 -29.69 18.04 21.65
CA LEU A 5 -30.99 17.52 21.16
C LEU A 5 -31.40 17.91 19.73
N SER A 6 -31.58 16.93 18.82
CA SER A 6 -32.89 16.28 18.69
C SER A 6 -32.84 15.09 17.72
N LEU A 7 -33.38 14.01 18.21
CA LEU A 7 -33.81 12.76 17.63
C LEU A 7 -35.08 12.98 16.78
N ALA A 8 -35.18 12.41 15.57
CA ALA A 8 -36.46 12.14 14.94
C ALA A 8 -36.40 10.83 14.14
N LEU A 9 -37.04 9.83 14.73
CA LEU A 9 -37.40 8.52 14.22
C LEU A 9 -38.66 8.67 13.37
N VAL A 10 -38.65 8.14 12.09
CA VAL A 10 -39.90 7.77 11.42
C VAL A 10 -39.74 6.42 10.75
N LEU A 11 -40.45 5.47 11.31
CA LEU A 11 -40.75 4.12 10.90
C LEU A 11 -42.04 4.14 10.04
N ILE A 12 -42.03 3.63 8.81
CA ILE A 12 -43.25 3.17 8.17
C ILE A 12 -43.00 1.85 7.48
N MET A 13 -43.69 0.81 7.98
CA MET A 13 -43.99 -0.49 7.38
C MET A 13 -45.09 -0.35 6.32
N MET A 14 -45.12 -1.29 5.40
CA MET A 14 -46.25 -2.16 4.94
C MET A 14 -45.92 -2.74 3.58
N LEU A 15 -45.71 -4.00 3.35
CA LEU A 15 -46.57 -5.21 3.37
C LEU A 15 -47.60 -5.25 2.25
N SER A 16 -47.52 -6.23 1.41
CA SER A 16 -48.54 -7.14 0.83
C SER A 16 -48.02 -7.77 -0.46
N LEU A 17 -47.84 -9.02 -0.49
CA LEU A 17 -48.66 -10.22 -0.60
C LEU A 17 -49.11 -10.56 -2.02
N ALA A 18 -48.64 -11.74 -2.45
CA ALA A 18 -49.37 -12.89 -3.06
C ALA A 18 -49.92 -12.70 -4.50
N ALA A 19 -49.99 -13.62 -5.40
CA ALA A 19 -50.14 -15.08 -5.31
C ALA A 19 -50.05 -15.73 -6.70
N CYS A 20 -49.57 -16.97 -6.70
CA CYS A 20 -50.16 -18.17 -7.32
C CYS A 20 -50.51 -18.30 -8.81
N GLY A 21 -50.10 -19.43 -9.36
CA GLY A 21 -50.84 -20.32 -10.18
C GLY A 21 -50.05 -20.91 -11.35
N ALA A 22 -49.44 -21.97 -11.30
CA ALA A 22 -49.79 -23.40 -11.32
C ALA A 22 -50.04 -23.97 -12.74
N LYS A 23 -49.24 -25.04 -12.99
CA LYS A 23 -49.56 -26.31 -13.72
C LYS A 23 -49.76 -26.27 -15.24
N THR A 24 -49.26 -27.14 -15.97
CA THR A 24 -49.09 -28.60 -16.19
C THR A 24 -48.98 -28.76 -17.70
N GLU A 25 -48.30 -29.59 -18.32
CA GLU A 25 -48.12 -31.01 -18.46
C GLU A 25 -47.20 -31.35 -19.64
N THR A 26 -46.42 -32.38 -19.48
CA THR A 26 -45.81 -33.22 -20.51
C THR A 26 -46.92 -34.13 -21.10
N PRO A 27 -46.84 -34.75 -22.28
CA PRO A 27 -45.84 -35.82 -22.50
C PRO A 27 -45.41 -36.13 -23.97
N ALA A 28 -44.35 -36.88 -24.01
CA ALA A 28 -44.06 -38.15 -24.70
C ALA A 28 -43.74 -38.23 -26.20
N THR A 29 -42.52 -38.70 -26.44
CA THR A 29 -42.09 -39.90 -27.18
C THR A 29 -42.27 -39.98 -28.69
N THR A 30 -41.16 -40.16 -29.44
CA THR A 30 -40.93 -41.39 -30.21
C THR A 30 -39.65 -41.34 -31.05
N THR A 31 -38.75 -42.31 -30.75
CA THR A 31 -37.91 -43.15 -31.62
C THR A 31 -36.94 -42.57 -32.65
N ALA A 32 -35.68 -42.99 -32.45
CA ALA A 32 -34.58 -43.11 -33.42
C ALA A 32 -34.87 -44.10 -34.56
N PRO A 33 -34.03 -44.31 -35.61
CA PRO A 33 -32.60 -44.65 -35.46
C PRO A 33 -31.62 -44.08 -36.52
N ALA A 34 -30.38 -44.12 -36.11
CA ALA A 34 -29.09 -44.36 -36.77
C ALA A 34 -28.86 -44.07 -38.27
N ALA A 35 -27.81 -43.33 -38.53
CA ALA A 35 -26.78 -43.67 -39.56
C ALA A 35 -25.45 -42.96 -39.27
N THR A 36 -24.44 -43.77 -39.16
CA THR A 36 -23.03 -43.53 -38.99
C THR A 36 -22.44 -42.83 -40.22
N THR A 37 -21.67 -41.78 -40.03
CA THR A 37 -20.52 -41.49 -40.92
C THR A 37 -19.46 -40.73 -40.15
N ALA A 38 -18.29 -41.34 -40.03
CA ALA A 38 -17.08 -40.78 -39.52
C ALA A 38 -16.55 -39.68 -40.44
N ALA A 39 -16.17 -38.55 -39.91
CA ALA A 39 -15.31 -37.59 -40.57
C ALA A 39 -14.38 -36.96 -39.56
N ALA A 40 -13.13 -36.97 -39.91
CA ALA A 40 -11.90 -36.65 -39.22
C ALA A 40 -11.96 -35.42 -38.31
N GLU A 41 -11.43 -35.58 -37.12
CA GLU A 41 -10.96 -34.50 -36.24
C GLU A 41 -9.78 -33.76 -36.88
N THR A 42 -10.01 -32.52 -37.22
CA THR A 42 -8.90 -31.55 -37.39
C THR A 42 -8.95 -30.68 -36.16
N THR A 43 -8.07 -30.99 -35.21
CA THR A 43 -7.76 -30.10 -34.09
C THR A 43 -7.09 -28.85 -34.65
N ALA A 44 -7.86 -27.81 -34.86
CA ALA A 44 -7.34 -26.46 -34.97
C ALA A 44 -7.11 -25.96 -33.53
N ALA A 45 -5.83 -25.94 -33.12
CA ALA A 45 -5.42 -25.17 -31.96
C ALA A 45 -5.85 -23.72 -32.19
N ALA A 46 -6.80 -23.26 -31.39
CA ALA A 46 -7.09 -21.85 -31.29
C ALA A 46 -5.86 -21.21 -30.65
N ALA A 47 -5.11 -20.47 -31.47
CA ALA A 47 -4.16 -19.51 -30.93
C ALA A 47 -5.02 -18.49 -30.19
N GLU A 48 -4.93 -18.44 -28.88
CA GLU A 48 -5.36 -17.28 -28.10
C GLU A 48 -4.57 -16.10 -28.64
N THR A 49 -5.25 -15.27 -29.39
CA THR A 49 -4.72 -13.96 -29.75
C THR A 49 -4.86 -13.14 -28.46
N GLU A 50 -3.75 -13.02 -27.72
CA GLU A 50 -3.65 -11.98 -26.69
C GLU A 50 -4.12 -10.67 -27.32
N ALA A 51 -5.16 -10.07 -26.76
CA ALA A 51 -5.54 -8.72 -27.09
C ALA A 51 -4.30 -7.83 -26.88
N PRO A 52 -3.99 -6.90 -27.79
CA PRO A 52 -2.88 -5.99 -27.58
C PRO A 52 -3.07 -5.33 -26.21
N ALA A 53 -2.08 -5.50 -25.33
CA ALA A 53 -2.04 -4.78 -24.06
C ALA A 53 -2.25 -3.30 -24.37
N ALA A 54 -3.23 -2.66 -23.71
CA ALA A 54 -3.43 -1.23 -23.86
C ALA A 54 -2.08 -0.56 -23.63
N GLU A 55 -1.63 0.30 -24.55
CA GLU A 55 -0.35 1.00 -24.40
C GLU A 55 -0.41 1.77 -23.09
N VAL A 56 0.42 1.34 -22.12
CA VAL A 56 0.55 2.00 -20.83
C VAL A 56 1.27 3.32 -21.05
N SER A 57 0.65 4.42 -20.66
CA SER A 57 1.24 5.75 -20.81
C SER A 57 2.16 6.04 -19.62
N THR A 58 3.46 6.06 -19.85
CA THR A 58 4.48 6.50 -18.88
C THR A 58 5.14 7.81 -19.32
N ILE A 59 5.83 8.48 -18.40
CA ILE A 59 6.52 9.76 -18.64
C ILE A 59 7.62 9.55 -19.69
N GLU A 60 8.39 8.49 -19.54
CA GLU A 60 9.41 8.07 -20.52
C GLU A 60 9.03 6.74 -21.11
N ALA A 61 8.96 6.68 -22.45
CA ALA A 61 8.55 5.45 -23.15
C ALA A 61 9.48 4.28 -22.83
N GLY A 62 8.87 3.16 -22.39
CA GLY A 62 9.58 1.93 -22.03
C GLY A 62 10.12 1.91 -20.60
N LYS A 63 9.91 2.95 -19.81
CA LYS A 63 10.30 3.02 -18.39
C LYS A 63 9.11 3.19 -17.46
N LEU A 64 9.24 2.68 -16.25
CA LEU A 64 8.41 3.00 -15.10
C LEU A 64 9.27 3.77 -14.10
N ILE A 65 9.05 5.08 -13.98
CA ILE A 65 9.80 5.94 -13.05
C ILE A 65 9.12 5.91 -11.69
N MET A 66 9.84 5.39 -10.68
CA MET A 66 9.39 5.29 -9.30
C MET A 66 10.10 6.33 -8.44
N SER A 67 9.37 7.27 -7.84
CA SER A 67 9.89 8.09 -6.75
C SER A 67 9.78 7.35 -5.43
N THR A 68 10.82 7.45 -4.59
CA THR A 68 10.91 6.79 -3.30
C THR A 68 11.77 7.58 -2.32
N ASN A 69 11.85 7.14 -1.05
CA ASN A 69 12.83 7.59 -0.06
C ASN A 69 13.61 6.39 0.47
N ALA A 70 14.73 6.06 -0.18
CA ALA A 70 15.53 4.86 0.07
C ALA A 70 16.28 4.87 1.42
N SER A 71 15.59 5.28 2.47
CA SER A 71 16.02 5.32 3.86
C SER A 71 14.97 4.69 4.80
N PHE A 72 14.14 3.77 4.28
CA PHE A 72 13.03 3.16 5.01
C PHE A 72 13.09 1.61 4.96
N PRO A 73 14.13 1.00 5.56
CA PRO A 73 14.27 -0.45 5.55
C PRO A 73 13.10 -1.13 6.29
N PRO A 74 12.60 -2.29 5.82
CA PRO A 74 13.07 -3.07 4.69
C PRO A 74 12.31 -2.80 3.38
N TYR A 75 11.52 -1.71 3.30
CA TYR A 75 10.72 -1.38 2.12
C TYR A 75 11.57 -0.81 0.99
N GLU A 76 12.41 0.19 1.27
CA GLU A 76 13.34 0.78 0.32
C GLU A 76 14.62 1.24 1.01
N MET A 77 15.76 0.86 0.42
CA MET A 77 17.07 1.20 0.95
C MET A 77 18.14 1.17 -0.15
N VAL A 78 19.25 1.82 0.14
CA VAL A 78 20.43 1.76 -0.71
C VAL A 78 21.31 0.60 -0.24
N ALA A 79 21.61 -0.35 -1.16
CA ALA A 79 22.52 -1.45 -0.91
C ALA A 79 23.99 -0.99 -0.87
N ASP A 80 24.89 -1.86 -0.39
CA ASP A 80 26.33 -1.57 -0.25
C ASP A 80 27.01 -1.20 -1.57
N ASP A 81 26.50 -1.69 -2.71
CA ASP A 81 27.01 -1.39 -4.06
C ASP A 81 26.40 -0.13 -4.67
N GLY A 82 25.50 0.52 -3.97
CA GLY A 82 24.81 1.74 -4.40
C GLY A 82 23.54 1.49 -5.23
N SER A 83 23.14 0.23 -5.43
CA SER A 83 21.83 -0.10 -6.02
C SER A 83 20.70 0.11 -5.01
N PHE A 84 19.46 0.15 -5.49
CA PHE A 84 18.28 0.17 -4.63
C PHE A 84 17.75 -1.24 -4.42
N GLU A 85 17.33 -1.53 -3.19
CA GLU A 85 16.72 -2.80 -2.81
C GLU A 85 15.60 -2.59 -1.76
N GLY A 86 14.79 -3.62 -1.54
CA GLY A 86 13.69 -3.61 -0.57
C GLY A 86 12.39 -4.07 -1.18
N ILE A 87 11.37 -4.21 -0.35
CA ILE A 87 10.05 -4.72 -0.75
C ILE A 87 9.46 -3.86 -1.88
N ASP A 88 9.44 -2.54 -1.70
CA ASP A 88 8.83 -1.61 -2.65
C ASP A 88 9.57 -1.61 -3.99
N VAL A 89 10.91 -1.64 -3.94
CA VAL A 89 11.75 -1.68 -5.15
C VAL A 89 11.53 -2.99 -5.92
N GLU A 90 11.49 -4.14 -5.22
CA GLU A 90 11.31 -5.44 -5.89
C GLU A 90 9.88 -5.63 -6.41
N VAL A 91 8.86 -5.13 -5.70
CA VAL A 91 7.46 -5.12 -6.17
C VAL A 91 7.32 -4.23 -7.40
N ALA A 92 7.89 -3.02 -7.38
CA ALA A 92 7.89 -2.12 -8.53
C ALA A 92 8.59 -2.73 -9.76
N ASP A 93 9.74 -3.41 -9.56
CA ASP A 93 10.48 -4.08 -10.63
C ASP A 93 9.67 -5.27 -11.21
N ALA A 94 8.99 -6.05 -10.37
CA ALA A 94 8.11 -7.12 -10.81
C ALA A 94 6.92 -6.58 -11.63
N ILE A 95 6.32 -5.47 -11.21
CA ILE A 95 5.24 -4.79 -11.95
C ILE A 95 5.78 -4.25 -13.27
N ALA A 96 6.93 -3.55 -13.28
CA ALA A 96 7.53 -3.02 -14.50
C ALA A 96 7.77 -4.14 -15.53
N LYS A 97 8.35 -5.27 -15.10
CA LYS A 97 8.57 -6.45 -15.96
C LYS A 97 7.29 -7.03 -16.52
N LYS A 98 6.23 -7.12 -15.73
CA LYS A 98 4.88 -7.56 -16.19
C LYS A 98 4.32 -6.64 -17.27
N LEU A 99 4.57 -5.34 -17.15
CA LEU A 99 4.11 -4.33 -18.10
C LEU A 99 5.06 -4.16 -19.30
N GLY A 100 6.18 -4.89 -19.36
CA GLY A 100 7.20 -4.76 -20.42
C GLY A 100 8.00 -3.46 -20.33
N LEU A 101 8.13 -2.89 -19.12
CA LEU A 101 8.86 -1.67 -18.83
C LEU A 101 10.16 -1.97 -18.06
N GLU A 102 11.09 -1.02 -18.08
CA GLU A 102 12.29 -0.99 -17.24
C GLU A 102 12.01 -0.09 -16.03
N LEU A 103 12.30 -0.56 -14.81
CA LEU A 103 12.18 0.25 -13.60
C LEU A 103 13.34 1.25 -13.52
N GLU A 104 13.02 2.53 -13.30
CA GLU A 104 13.96 3.58 -12.91
C GLU A 104 13.55 4.10 -11.53
N VAL A 105 14.51 4.14 -10.58
CA VAL A 105 14.26 4.57 -9.20
C VAL A 105 14.88 5.93 -8.96
N ASP A 106 14.04 6.90 -8.56
CA ASP A 106 14.42 8.25 -8.16
C ASP A 106 14.32 8.39 -6.65
N ASP A 107 15.47 8.40 -5.95
CA ASP A 107 15.56 8.59 -4.51
C ASP A 107 15.53 10.08 -4.13
N MET A 108 14.65 10.43 -3.20
CA MET A 108 14.47 11.79 -2.69
C MET A 108 13.79 11.78 -1.31
N ASP A 109 13.64 12.95 -0.68
CA ASP A 109 12.86 13.06 0.55
C ASP A 109 11.41 12.63 0.35
N PHE A 110 10.80 12.02 1.38
CA PHE A 110 9.47 11.39 1.28
C PHE A 110 8.38 12.34 0.77
N ASP A 111 8.32 13.56 1.28
CA ASP A 111 7.35 14.57 0.83
C ASP A 111 7.62 15.03 -0.63
N ALA A 112 8.89 15.07 -1.04
CA ALA A 112 9.26 15.32 -2.43
C ALA A 112 8.85 14.17 -3.36
N ALA A 113 8.95 12.91 -2.91
CA ALA A 113 8.51 11.73 -3.67
C ALA A 113 6.99 11.76 -3.90
N LEU A 114 6.19 12.08 -2.87
CA LEU A 114 4.75 12.29 -3.03
C LEU A 114 4.43 13.43 -4.01
N LEU A 115 5.19 14.50 -3.99
CA LEU A 115 4.99 15.64 -4.89
C LEU A 115 5.41 15.32 -6.33
N ALA A 116 6.43 14.49 -6.54
CA ALA A 116 6.93 14.11 -7.86
C ALA A 116 5.82 13.43 -8.69
N VAL A 117 5.10 12.47 -8.12
CA VAL A 117 3.99 11.80 -8.83
C VAL A 117 2.83 12.76 -9.10
N GLN A 118 2.51 13.68 -8.19
CA GLN A 118 1.47 14.68 -8.41
C GLN A 118 1.81 15.62 -9.57
N GLN A 119 3.09 15.94 -9.77
CA GLN A 119 3.59 16.83 -10.80
C GLN A 119 3.99 16.12 -12.11
N ASN A 120 3.68 14.84 -12.28
CA ASN A 120 4.14 14.04 -13.43
C ASN A 120 5.65 14.06 -13.63
N LYS A 121 6.43 14.02 -12.56
CA LYS A 121 7.89 13.86 -12.58
C LYS A 121 8.30 12.41 -12.37
N SER A 122 7.47 11.63 -11.71
CA SER A 122 7.53 10.17 -11.61
C SER A 122 6.18 9.56 -11.99
N ASP A 123 6.18 8.35 -12.52
CA ASP A 123 5.00 7.60 -12.90
C ASP A 123 4.25 7.09 -11.67
N ILE A 124 5.02 6.61 -10.70
CA ILE A 124 4.52 6.05 -9.43
C ILE A 124 5.32 6.59 -8.25
N VAL A 125 4.72 6.53 -7.07
CA VAL A 125 5.43 6.63 -5.79
C VAL A 125 5.20 5.35 -4.99
N MET A 126 6.31 4.75 -4.53
CA MET A 126 6.33 3.65 -3.56
C MET A 126 7.38 3.98 -2.50
N ALA A 127 6.95 4.13 -1.27
CA ALA A 127 7.76 4.53 -0.12
C ALA A 127 7.01 4.22 1.18
N GLY A 128 6.44 3.00 1.29
CA GLY A 128 5.52 2.67 2.39
C GLY A 128 4.35 3.65 2.46
N VAL A 129 3.77 4.02 1.31
CA VAL A 129 2.79 5.13 1.26
C VAL A 129 1.44 4.69 1.77
N THR A 130 1.06 5.22 2.93
CA THR A 130 -0.28 5.04 3.53
C THR A 130 -1.35 5.70 2.69
N VAL A 131 -2.44 4.98 2.45
CA VAL A 131 -3.65 5.50 1.82
C VAL A 131 -4.42 6.36 2.81
N THR A 132 -4.47 7.67 2.57
CA THR A 132 -5.28 8.62 3.36
C THR A 132 -6.27 9.36 2.48
N ASP A 133 -7.33 9.91 3.08
CA ASP A 133 -8.33 10.67 2.33
C ASP A 133 -7.73 11.95 1.72
N ASP A 134 -6.82 12.61 2.43
CA ASP A 134 -6.15 13.81 1.92
C ASP A 134 -5.24 13.48 0.72
N ARG A 135 -4.48 12.39 0.79
CA ARG A 135 -3.65 11.92 -0.33
C ARG A 135 -4.50 11.51 -1.54
N LYS A 136 -5.68 10.91 -1.33
CA LYS A 136 -6.63 10.59 -2.40
C LYS A 136 -7.15 11.82 -3.13
N LEU A 137 -7.14 13.01 -2.56
CA LEU A 137 -7.52 14.23 -3.25
C LEU A 137 -6.55 14.60 -4.37
N VAL A 138 -5.27 14.25 -4.24
CA VAL A 138 -4.17 14.71 -5.11
C VAL A 138 -3.50 13.60 -5.93
N MET A 139 -3.70 12.33 -5.59
CA MET A 139 -3.23 11.17 -6.35
C MET A 139 -4.24 10.03 -6.29
N ASN A 140 -4.14 9.06 -7.21
CA ASN A 140 -4.84 7.80 -7.13
C ASN A 140 -3.97 6.76 -6.44
N PHE A 141 -4.60 5.73 -5.89
CA PHE A 141 -3.92 4.60 -5.26
C PHE A 141 -4.36 3.29 -5.89
N THR A 142 -3.44 2.35 -5.98
CA THR A 142 -3.73 0.96 -6.31
C THR A 142 -4.47 0.27 -5.18
N ASP A 143 -4.81 -1.00 -5.39
CA ASP A 143 -5.09 -1.91 -4.30
C ASP A 143 -3.86 -2.00 -3.37
N SER A 144 -4.10 -2.27 -2.08
CA SER A 144 -3.04 -2.36 -1.07
C SER A 144 -2.16 -3.60 -1.30
N TYR A 145 -0.84 -3.44 -1.18
CA TYR A 145 0.13 -4.55 -1.27
C TYR A 145 0.74 -4.92 0.08
N ALA A 146 0.63 -4.06 1.10
CA ALA A 146 1.16 -4.30 2.44
C ALA A 146 0.35 -3.56 3.51
N THR A 147 0.57 -3.92 4.77
CA THR A 147 0.00 -3.25 5.94
C THR A 147 1.14 -2.75 6.80
N GLY A 148 1.09 -1.47 7.19
CA GLY A 148 1.97 -0.85 8.14
C GLY A 148 1.30 -0.71 9.52
N VAL A 149 2.11 -0.67 10.57
CA VAL A 149 1.67 -0.41 11.95
C VAL A 149 2.58 0.63 12.53
N GLN A 150 2.04 1.80 12.91
CA GLN A 150 2.80 2.82 13.62
C GLN A 150 3.09 2.36 15.04
N VAL A 151 4.36 2.42 15.45
CA VAL A 151 4.85 2.06 16.78
C VAL A 151 5.73 3.15 17.36
N VAL A 152 6.10 3.00 18.63
CA VAL A 152 6.94 3.98 19.34
C VAL A 152 8.27 3.33 19.72
N ILE A 153 9.37 3.87 19.18
CA ILE A 153 10.74 3.53 19.59
C ILE A 153 11.11 4.40 20.79
N VAL A 154 11.67 3.79 21.82
CA VAL A 154 12.18 4.46 23.04
C VAL A 154 13.56 3.93 23.41
N LYS A 155 14.27 4.62 24.30
CA LYS A 155 15.46 4.06 24.96
C LYS A 155 15.04 3.00 25.95
N GLU A 156 15.84 1.93 26.09
CA GLU A 156 15.64 0.93 27.14
C GLU A 156 15.58 1.58 28.52
N GLY A 157 14.57 1.21 29.31
CA GLY A 157 14.33 1.78 30.64
C GLY A 157 13.70 3.18 30.64
N SER A 158 13.24 3.68 29.49
CA SER A 158 12.47 4.91 29.38
C SER A 158 11.13 4.79 30.13
N ASP A 159 10.64 5.93 30.62
CA ASP A 159 9.31 6.06 31.24
C ASP A 159 8.19 6.42 30.24
N VAL A 160 8.51 6.48 28.94
CA VAL A 160 7.56 6.79 27.87
C VAL A 160 6.55 5.64 27.73
N THR A 161 5.29 6.02 27.63
CA THR A 161 4.13 5.14 27.36
C THR A 161 3.19 5.86 26.42
N LEU A 162 2.23 5.17 25.78
CA LEU A 162 1.22 5.85 24.97
C LEU A 162 0.42 6.89 25.76
N ASP A 163 0.15 6.63 27.04
CA ASP A 163 -0.65 7.53 27.88
C ASP A 163 0.06 8.85 28.20
N ASN A 164 1.38 8.92 28.12
CA ASN A 164 2.16 10.12 28.43
C ASN A 164 2.88 10.76 27.26
N LEU A 165 2.59 10.33 26.01
CA LEU A 165 3.20 10.92 24.81
C LEU A 165 2.99 12.44 24.72
N GLY A 166 1.85 12.95 25.19
CA GLY A 166 1.57 14.39 25.20
C GLY A 166 2.47 15.23 26.12
N ASP A 167 3.27 14.59 27.00
CA ASP A 167 4.26 15.25 27.84
C ASP A 167 5.71 15.06 27.32
N LYS A 168 5.89 14.44 26.14
CA LYS A 168 7.18 14.03 25.57
C LYS A 168 7.48 14.78 24.29
N MET A 169 8.78 14.84 23.95
CA MET A 169 9.23 15.26 22.64
C MET A 169 9.28 14.07 21.70
N ILE A 170 8.51 14.12 20.64
CA ILE A 170 8.31 13.01 19.66
C ILE A 170 9.10 13.33 18.40
N GLY A 171 9.99 12.43 18.00
CA GLY A 171 10.65 12.46 16.69
C GLY A 171 9.81 11.72 15.65
N THR A 172 9.70 12.27 14.45
CA THR A 172 8.99 11.65 13.32
C THR A 172 9.72 11.91 12.02
N GLN A 173 9.36 11.19 10.95
CA GLN A 173 9.80 11.57 9.60
C GLN A 173 8.78 12.54 8.99
N ARG A 174 9.27 13.62 8.38
CA ARG A 174 8.47 14.68 7.76
C ARG A 174 7.50 14.13 6.72
N GLY A 175 6.24 14.59 6.78
CA GLY A 175 5.20 14.30 5.79
C GLY A 175 4.60 12.89 5.88
N THR A 176 5.10 12.02 6.79
CA THR A 176 4.52 10.71 7.04
C THR A 176 3.24 10.81 7.86
N THR A 177 2.45 9.75 7.89
CA THR A 177 1.27 9.65 8.75
C THR A 177 1.64 9.69 10.23
N GLY A 178 2.77 9.09 10.62
CA GLY A 178 3.30 9.22 11.98
C GLY A 178 3.55 10.67 12.39
N ASN A 179 4.06 11.51 11.47
CA ASN A 179 4.21 12.95 11.71
C ASN A 179 2.85 13.65 11.82
N ILE A 180 1.93 13.38 10.89
CA ILE A 180 0.62 14.04 10.84
C ILE A 180 -0.18 13.69 12.11
N TYR A 181 -0.34 12.41 12.41
CA TYR A 181 -1.16 11.97 13.55
C TYR A 181 -0.61 12.43 14.89
N THR A 182 0.72 12.35 15.09
CA THR A 182 1.31 12.84 16.36
C THR A 182 1.19 14.35 16.50
N THR A 183 1.27 15.10 15.40
CA THR A 183 1.06 16.54 15.41
C THR A 183 -0.41 16.89 15.72
N ASP A 184 -1.36 16.16 15.13
CA ASP A 184 -2.78 16.36 15.37
C ASP A 184 -3.17 16.00 16.83
N ASP A 185 -2.59 14.92 17.37
CA ASP A 185 -2.90 14.44 18.73
C ASP A 185 -2.22 15.25 19.83
N TYR A 186 -0.99 15.70 19.61
CA TYR A 186 -0.14 16.29 20.68
C TYR A 186 0.30 17.74 20.42
N GLY A 187 0.16 18.22 19.17
CA GLY A 187 0.53 19.59 18.77
C GLY A 187 1.97 19.74 18.30
N ASP A 188 2.20 20.79 17.48
CA ASP A 188 3.51 21.09 16.87
C ASP A 188 4.65 21.26 17.88
N ASP A 189 4.35 21.78 19.08
CA ASP A 189 5.34 22.02 20.13
C ASP A 189 5.92 20.71 20.70
N HIS A 190 5.26 19.57 20.52
CA HIS A 190 5.67 18.25 20.98
C HIS A 190 6.29 17.38 19.89
N VAL A 191 6.24 17.78 18.62
CA VAL A 191 6.70 16.97 17.50
C VAL A 191 7.85 17.64 16.76
N THR A 192 8.93 16.87 16.54
CA THR A 192 10.04 17.30 15.70
C THR A 192 10.13 16.39 14.47
N ALA A 193 9.88 16.96 13.28
CA ALA A 193 9.96 16.25 12.01
C ALA A 193 11.38 16.31 11.44
N TYR A 194 11.93 15.13 11.13
CA TYR A 194 13.23 14.93 10.50
C TYR A 194 13.06 14.53 9.02
N ASP A 195 14.12 14.65 8.24
CA ASP A 195 14.07 14.33 6.80
C ASP A 195 13.89 12.82 6.55
N ASN A 196 14.37 11.97 7.48
CA ASN A 196 14.19 10.52 7.42
C ASN A 196 14.14 9.89 8.82
N GLY A 197 13.70 8.62 8.90
CA GLY A 197 13.59 7.86 10.14
C GLY A 197 14.94 7.68 10.86
N ALA A 198 16.04 7.47 10.12
CA ALA A 198 17.37 7.33 10.70
C ALA A 198 17.79 8.58 11.47
N SER A 199 17.50 9.77 10.94
CA SER A 199 17.78 11.06 11.61
C SER A 199 16.94 11.22 12.87
N ALA A 200 15.66 10.80 12.87
CA ALA A 200 14.81 10.81 14.06
C ALA A 200 15.36 9.87 15.15
N VAL A 201 15.80 8.66 14.77
CA VAL A 201 16.42 7.69 15.69
C VAL A 201 17.74 8.22 16.25
N GLN A 202 18.56 8.89 15.43
CA GLN A 202 19.78 9.56 15.93
C GLN A 202 19.46 10.66 16.95
N ALA A 203 18.40 11.43 16.72
CA ALA A 203 17.93 12.44 17.67
C ALA A 203 17.50 11.82 19.00
N LEU A 204 16.80 10.66 18.96
CA LEU A 204 16.45 9.88 20.16
C LEU A 204 17.71 9.42 20.91
N LEU A 205 18.69 8.82 20.22
CA LEU A 205 19.94 8.37 20.83
C LEU A 205 20.69 9.53 21.51
N ASN A 206 20.69 10.71 20.90
CA ASN A 206 21.32 11.92 21.42
C ASN A 206 20.49 12.64 22.51
N GLY A 207 19.27 12.19 22.81
CA GLY A 207 18.37 12.79 23.82
C GLY A 207 17.78 14.13 23.38
N GLN A 208 17.65 14.37 22.09
CA GLN A 208 16.98 15.55 21.52
C GLN A 208 15.46 15.37 21.46
N VAL A 209 15.01 14.11 21.39
CA VAL A 209 13.62 13.68 21.54
C VAL A 209 13.54 12.53 22.53
N ASP A 210 12.36 12.27 23.10
CA ASP A 210 12.12 11.24 24.10
C ASP A 210 11.75 9.89 23.47
N CYS A 211 11.13 9.93 22.28
CA CYS A 211 10.70 8.77 21.51
C CYS A 211 10.64 9.09 20.01
N VAL A 212 10.45 8.05 19.19
CA VAL A 212 10.22 8.16 17.75
C VAL A 212 8.98 7.37 17.37
N VAL A 213 8.06 7.99 16.65
CA VAL A 213 6.90 7.31 16.04
C VAL A 213 7.21 7.03 14.58
N ILE A 214 7.13 5.75 14.21
CA ILE A 214 7.44 5.23 12.88
C ILE A 214 6.80 3.86 12.69
N ASP A 215 6.75 3.34 11.47
CA ASP A 215 6.26 2.00 11.18
C ASP A 215 7.07 0.89 11.82
N SER A 216 6.39 -0.22 12.15
CA SER A 216 6.95 -1.35 12.92
C SER A 216 8.13 -2.02 12.22
N ALA A 217 8.08 -2.26 10.91
CA ALA A 217 9.17 -2.91 10.20
C ALA A 217 10.45 -2.06 10.16
N PRO A 218 10.42 -0.75 9.79
CA PRO A 218 11.56 0.14 9.96
C PRO A 218 12.00 0.28 11.43
N ALA A 219 11.05 0.34 12.37
CA ALA A 219 11.39 0.40 13.80
C ALA A 219 12.22 -0.80 14.23
N GLN A 220 11.85 -2.02 13.82
CA GLN A 220 12.62 -3.25 14.09
C GLN A 220 14.03 -3.18 13.49
N ALA A 221 14.15 -2.73 12.24
CA ALA A 221 15.44 -2.56 11.58
C ALA A 221 16.34 -1.55 12.33
N TYR A 222 15.80 -0.41 12.74
CA TYR A 222 16.54 0.60 13.48
C TYR A 222 16.93 0.14 14.90
N VAL A 223 16.04 -0.56 15.62
CA VAL A 223 16.33 -1.11 16.94
C VAL A 223 17.38 -2.21 16.84
N ALA A 224 17.33 -3.09 15.83
CA ALA A 224 18.34 -4.10 15.61
C ALA A 224 19.75 -3.50 15.32
N ALA A 225 19.79 -2.36 14.63
CA ALA A 225 21.04 -1.65 14.30
C ALA A 225 21.59 -0.77 15.44
N ASN A 226 20.79 -0.46 16.46
CA ASN A 226 21.13 0.51 17.51
C ASN A 226 20.87 -0.06 18.91
N ALA A 227 21.91 -0.50 19.59
CA ALA A 227 21.81 -1.01 20.96
C ALA A 227 21.23 0.05 21.94
N GLY A 228 20.42 -0.39 22.90
CA GLY A 228 19.82 0.47 23.93
C GLY A 228 18.51 1.11 23.49
N LEU A 229 17.96 0.70 22.35
CA LEU A 229 16.61 1.05 21.90
C LEU A 229 15.68 -0.15 22.02
N THR A 230 14.40 0.12 22.20
CA THR A 230 13.32 -0.87 22.20
C THR A 230 12.05 -0.26 21.60
N ILE A 231 11.14 -1.12 21.16
CA ILE A 231 9.82 -0.72 20.69
C ILE A 231 8.83 -0.95 21.83
N LEU A 232 7.91 -0.02 22.07
CA LEU A 232 6.83 -0.24 23.03
C LEU A 232 5.91 -1.36 22.50
N ASP A 233 5.48 -2.25 23.42
CA ASP A 233 4.54 -3.35 23.12
C ASP A 233 3.09 -2.81 23.00
N THR A 234 2.91 -1.85 22.11
CA THR A 234 1.62 -1.19 21.83
C THR A 234 1.62 -0.62 20.41
N GLU A 235 0.55 -0.87 19.70
CA GLU A 235 0.31 -0.29 18.37
C GLU A 235 -0.27 1.12 18.52
N TYR A 236 0.27 2.07 17.77
CA TYR A 236 -0.29 3.42 17.72
C TYR A 236 -1.43 3.50 16.70
N VAL A 237 -1.18 3.04 15.44
CA VAL A 237 -2.18 3.00 14.36
C VAL A 237 -1.81 1.92 13.34
N THR A 238 -2.82 1.25 12.75
CA THR A 238 -2.65 0.31 11.62
C THR A 238 -3.06 0.97 10.31
N GLU A 239 -2.27 0.80 9.27
CA GLU A 239 -2.39 1.48 7.98
C GLU A 239 -2.24 0.51 6.80
N ASN A 240 -2.75 0.90 5.63
CA ASN A 240 -2.59 0.15 4.40
C ASN A 240 -1.66 0.91 3.44
N TYR A 241 -0.65 0.22 2.91
CA TYR A 241 0.25 0.75 1.89
C TYR A 241 -0.24 0.41 0.50
N ALA A 242 -0.19 1.40 -0.38
CA ALA A 242 -0.52 1.25 -1.79
C ALA A 242 0.38 2.12 -2.66
N ILE A 243 0.42 1.81 -3.94
CA ILE A 243 1.19 2.55 -4.93
C ILE A 243 0.44 3.82 -5.30
N GLY A 244 1.07 4.98 -5.14
CA GLY A 244 0.51 6.25 -5.60
C GLY A 244 0.77 6.46 -7.09
N VAL A 245 -0.26 6.90 -7.82
CA VAL A 245 -0.22 7.18 -9.26
C VAL A 245 -0.80 8.56 -9.51
N ASN A 246 -0.31 9.30 -10.52
CA ASN A 246 -0.87 10.59 -10.86
C ASN A 246 -2.39 10.52 -11.08
N LYS A 247 -3.10 11.55 -10.61
CA LYS A 247 -4.57 11.63 -10.61
C LYS A 247 -5.19 11.43 -11.99
N ASP A 248 -4.51 11.92 -13.02
CA ASP A 248 -5.01 11.91 -14.40
C ASP A 248 -4.61 10.63 -15.17
N ASN A 249 -3.67 9.82 -14.62
CA ASN A 249 -3.17 8.62 -15.31
C ASN A 249 -3.90 7.34 -14.86
N THR A 250 -5.20 7.25 -15.17
CA THR A 250 -6.02 6.10 -14.81
C THR A 250 -5.65 4.84 -15.58
N SER A 251 -5.12 4.97 -16.81
CA SER A 251 -4.69 3.80 -17.61
C SER A 251 -3.49 3.10 -16.99
N LEU A 252 -2.53 3.84 -16.44
CA LEU A 252 -1.41 3.28 -15.69
C LEU A 252 -1.87 2.63 -14.39
N LEU A 253 -2.79 3.29 -13.67
CA LEU A 253 -3.39 2.73 -12.45
C LEU A 253 -4.04 1.36 -12.70
N ASP A 254 -4.87 1.26 -13.75
CA ASP A 254 -5.55 0.02 -14.11
C ASP A 254 -4.55 -1.08 -14.50
N ALA A 255 -3.51 -0.73 -15.26
CA ALA A 255 -2.45 -1.66 -15.65
C ALA A 255 -1.65 -2.17 -14.45
N ILE A 256 -1.28 -1.29 -13.52
CA ILE A 256 -0.56 -1.65 -12.30
C ILE A 256 -1.45 -2.55 -11.40
N ASN A 257 -2.73 -2.23 -11.22
CA ASN A 257 -3.65 -3.08 -10.47
C ASN A 257 -3.79 -4.49 -11.08
N GLY A 258 -3.85 -4.57 -12.41
CA GLY A 258 -3.84 -5.85 -13.12
C GLY A 258 -2.58 -6.66 -12.84
N ALA A 259 -1.40 -6.03 -12.98
CA ALA A 259 -0.13 -6.66 -12.68
C ALA A 259 -0.01 -7.07 -11.21
N LEU A 260 -0.42 -6.21 -10.28
CA LEU A 260 -0.39 -6.46 -8.84
C LEU A 260 -1.29 -7.66 -8.46
N ALA A 261 -2.49 -7.74 -9.03
CA ALA A 261 -3.40 -8.85 -8.81
C ALA A 261 -2.82 -10.20 -9.30
N GLU A 262 -2.16 -10.21 -10.47
CA GLU A 262 -1.49 -11.41 -10.99
C GLU A 262 -0.29 -11.83 -10.13
N LEU A 263 0.57 -10.86 -9.72
CA LEU A 263 1.74 -11.11 -8.87
C LEU A 263 1.36 -11.55 -7.46
N THR A 264 0.21 -11.11 -6.96
CA THR A 264 -0.36 -11.59 -5.70
C THR A 264 -0.89 -13.02 -5.87
N ALA A 265 -1.62 -13.30 -6.95
CA ALA A 265 -2.21 -14.61 -7.20
C ALA A 265 -1.16 -15.71 -7.43
N ASP A 266 -0.01 -15.38 -8.04
CA ASP A 266 1.09 -16.33 -8.29
C ASP A 266 2.08 -16.44 -7.11
N GLY A 267 1.88 -15.65 -6.03
CA GLY A 267 2.69 -15.68 -4.80
C GLY A 267 3.99 -14.88 -4.89
N THR A 268 4.20 -14.11 -5.95
CA THR A 268 5.42 -13.28 -6.11
C THR A 268 5.50 -12.21 -5.02
N ILE A 269 4.39 -11.52 -4.71
CA ILE A 269 4.36 -10.49 -3.66
C ILE A 269 4.72 -11.11 -2.31
N ASP A 270 4.10 -12.24 -1.95
CA ASP A 270 4.39 -12.94 -0.68
C ASP A 270 5.86 -13.37 -0.59
N ALA A 271 6.43 -13.85 -1.69
CA ALA A 271 7.84 -14.25 -1.74
C ALA A 271 8.78 -13.05 -1.57
N ILE A 272 8.47 -11.89 -2.16
CA ILE A 272 9.24 -10.66 -1.96
C ILE A 272 9.16 -10.22 -0.50
N VAL A 273 7.96 -10.13 0.07
CA VAL A 273 7.78 -9.73 1.48
C VAL A 273 8.52 -10.68 2.41
N ALA A 274 8.41 -11.99 2.23
CA ALA A 274 9.07 -13.00 3.06
C ALA A 274 10.61 -12.98 2.99
N LYS A 275 11.19 -12.40 1.95
CA LYS A 275 12.65 -12.19 1.84
C LYS A 275 13.16 -11.18 2.86
N TYR A 276 12.35 -10.17 3.19
CA TYR A 276 12.74 -9.04 4.03
C TYR A 276 12.10 -9.07 5.42
N ILE A 277 10.87 -9.56 5.53
CA ILE A 277 10.12 -9.66 6.78
C ILE A 277 9.87 -11.13 7.06
N THR A 278 10.64 -11.71 7.99
CA THR A 278 10.39 -13.07 8.48
C THR A 278 9.24 -13.01 9.49
N ALA A 279 8.18 -13.81 9.24
CA ALA A 279 7.14 -14.01 10.25
C ALA A 279 7.76 -14.58 11.52
N GLU A 280 7.60 -13.91 12.67
CA GLU A 280 7.99 -14.41 13.98
C GLU A 280 7.07 -15.55 14.44
#